data_668afdf4b1939b72eab60fe609a1903e
#
_entry.id   668afdf4b1939b72eab60fe609a1903e
#
_cell.length_a   1.000
_cell.length_b   1.000
_cell.length_c   1.000
_cell.angle_alpha   90.00
_cell.angle_beta   90.00
_cell.angle_gamma   90.00
#
_symmetry.space_group_name_H-M   'P 1'
#
loop_
_entity.id
_entity.type
_entity.pdbx_description
1 polymer ?
#
loop_
_entity_poly.entity_id
_entity_poly.type
_entity_poly.pdbx_seq_one_letter_code
_entity_poly.pdbx_strand_id
1 'polypeptide(L)'
;MVRHKLRVRSGLVYILLLLIFFSPLKIMPVPAGHAREKSPAALSSGEEIKQLELSLEDCLFKALRNNLNLKAEMITPQIADKNVTLATEKYIPSLNFNYNKQNTETASYSFLDASDMVVTKQNDYTVQLSQNIPTGGTLSASLNSYVSDSNRNFQTINPRFGSTLRLNFSQPLLRDFGLKYGRRDIIIAGYSHEISEDNFQKILEETIYNVELAYWNLVYARENLKVRQQSLKLAQELLEKNKIEIEAGTLPPIELLTAESEVS
;
A
#
# COMPACT_ATOMS: atom_id res chain seq x y z
N MET A 1 24.38 -18.19 11.44
CA MET A 1 25.26 -17.23 12.10
C MET A 1 25.82 -16.31 11.01
N VAL A 2 25.03 -15.31 10.57
CA VAL A 2 25.41 -14.36 9.51
C VAL A 2 25.33 -12.97 10.11
N ARG A 3 26.52 -12.37 10.30
CA ARG A 3 26.68 -10.99 10.80
C ARG A 3 26.47 -10.03 9.62
N HIS A 4 25.33 -9.37 9.52
CA HIS A 4 25.18 -8.18 8.70
C HIS A 4 25.71 -6.95 9.45
N LYS A 5 26.83 -6.42 8.95
CA LYS A 5 27.39 -5.14 9.37
C LYS A 5 26.53 -4.01 8.79
N LEU A 6 25.72 -3.38 9.60
CA LEU A 6 25.11 -2.08 9.31
C LEU A 6 26.20 -1.00 9.31
N ARG A 7 26.57 -0.53 8.14
CA ARG A 7 27.40 0.66 7.93
C ARG A 7 26.54 1.91 8.10
N VAL A 8 26.60 2.52 9.27
CA VAL A 8 26.05 3.87 9.49
C VAL A 8 26.99 4.86 8.77
N ARG A 9 26.52 5.42 7.66
CA ARG A 9 27.13 6.59 7.03
C ARG A 9 26.62 7.85 7.75
N SER A 10 27.49 8.45 8.55
CA SER A 10 27.32 9.80 9.08
C SER A 10 27.37 10.80 7.92
N GLY A 11 26.19 11.27 7.49
CA GLY A 11 26.04 12.37 6.54
C GLY A 11 25.96 13.70 7.28
N LEU A 12 26.92 14.56 7.01
CA LEU A 12 27.04 15.95 7.44
C LEU A 12 25.73 16.71 7.21
N VAL A 13 25.28 17.40 8.26
CA VAL A 13 24.14 18.33 8.22
C VAL A 13 24.55 19.56 7.42
N TYR A 14 24.12 19.66 6.16
CA TYR A 14 24.14 20.93 5.42
C TYR A 14 22.87 21.71 5.79
N ILE A 15 23.07 22.78 6.58
CA ILE A 15 22.07 23.83 6.75
C ILE A 15 22.06 24.63 5.45
N LEU A 16 21.13 24.33 4.56
CA LEU A 16 20.86 25.15 3.39
C LEU A 16 19.56 25.92 3.63
N LEU A 17 19.72 27.22 3.82
CA LEU A 17 18.65 28.23 3.82
C LEU A 17 18.00 28.24 2.44
N LEU A 18 16.82 27.65 2.30
CA LEU A 18 16.05 27.64 1.06
C LEU A 18 14.99 28.71 1.11
N LEU A 19 15.25 29.80 0.40
CA LEU A 19 14.28 30.82 0.02
C LEU A 19 13.11 30.17 -0.71
N ILE A 20 11.93 30.22 -0.09
CA ILE A 20 10.69 29.75 -0.70
C ILE A 20 10.23 30.76 -1.73
N PHE A 21 10.46 30.46 -3.00
CA PHE A 21 9.80 31.13 -4.11
C PHE A 21 8.33 30.65 -4.16
N PHE A 22 7.44 31.55 -3.86
CA PHE A 22 6.01 31.40 -4.06
C PHE A 22 5.71 31.48 -5.57
N SER A 23 5.53 30.37 -6.24
CA SER A 23 4.98 30.32 -7.60
C SER A 23 3.48 30.06 -7.52
N PRO A 24 2.64 30.85 -8.19
CA PRO A 24 1.20 30.61 -8.21
C PRO A 24 0.88 29.34 -9.02
N LEU A 25 0.21 28.40 -8.38
CA LEU A 25 -0.30 27.16 -8.98
C LEU A 25 -1.35 27.51 -10.05
N LYS A 26 -0.99 27.37 -11.32
CA LYS A 26 -1.94 27.44 -12.43
C LYS A 26 -2.82 26.18 -12.41
N ILE A 27 -4.08 26.33 -12.02
CA ILE A 27 -5.11 25.31 -12.15
C ILE A 27 -5.42 25.17 -13.65
N MET A 28 -5.01 24.04 -14.26
CA MET A 28 -5.46 23.68 -15.60
C MET A 28 -6.88 23.07 -15.52
N PRO A 29 -7.80 23.46 -16.41
CA PRO A 29 -9.12 22.83 -16.48
C PRO A 29 -9.00 21.42 -17.05
N VAL A 30 -9.62 20.45 -16.36
CA VAL A 30 -9.78 19.07 -16.83
C VAL A 30 -10.78 19.08 -17.99
N PRO A 31 -10.47 18.54 -19.18
CA PRO A 31 -11.44 18.40 -20.25
C PRO A 31 -12.43 17.28 -19.90
N ALA A 32 -13.72 17.59 -19.91
CA ALA A 32 -14.80 16.61 -19.81
C ALA A 32 -14.81 15.74 -21.07
N GLY A 33 -14.18 14.57 -21.00
CA GLY A 33 -14.25 13.54 -22.02
C GLY A 33 -15.59 12.83 -21.96
N HIS A 34 -16.45 13.07 -22.96
CA HIS A 34 -17.65 12.28 -23.20
C HIS A 34 -17.23 10.86 -23.56
N ALA A 35 -17.41 9.92 -22.64
CA ALA A 35 -17.33 8.49 -22.92
C ALA A 35 -18.46 8.11 -23.88
N ARG A 36 -18.12 7.95 -25.16
CA ARG A 36 -19.02 7.41 -26.17
C ARG A 36 -19.07 5.90 -25.97
N GLU A 37 -20.14 5.45 -25.40
CA GLU A 37 -20.51 4.05 -25.23
C GLU A 37 -20.52 3.37 -26.62
N LYS A 38 -19.52 2.53 -26.90
CA LYS A 38 -19.52 1.68 -28.08
C LYS A 38 -20.43 0.47 -27.79
N SER A 39 -21.57 0.45 -28.45
CA SER A 39 -22.44 -0.71 -28.62
C SER A 39 -21.63 -1.96 -29.01
N PRO A 40 -21.92 -3.15 -28.45
CA PRO A 40 -21.22 -4.37 -28.81
C PRO A 40 -21.52 -4.72 -30.27
N ALA A 41 -20.47 -4.60 -31.11
CA ALA A 41 -20.51 -5.07 -32.49
C ALA A 41 -20.72 -6.59 -32.49
N ALA A 42 -21.65 -7.02 -33.34
CA ALA A 42 -21.98 -8.41 -33.60
C ALA A 42 -20.74 -9.27 -33.83
N LEU A 43 -20.67 -10.41 -33.13
CA LEU A 43 -19.67 -11.47 -33.35
C LEU A 43 -19.77 -11.94 -34.81
N SER A 44 -18.82 -11.53 -35.62
CA SER A 44 -18.66 -12.07 -36.98
C SER A 44 -18.09 -13.49 -36.84
N SER A 45 -18.87 -14.44 -37.31
CA SER A 45 -18.52 -15.83 -37.51
C SER A 45 -17.30 -15.97 -38.41
N GLY A 46 -16.23 -16.60 -37.94
CA GLY A 46 -15.11 -17.04 -38.79
C GLY A 46 -13.71 -16.84 -38.22
N GLU A 47 -13.53 -16.88 -36.91
CA GLU A 47 -12.18 -17.05 -36.35
C GLU A 47 -11.80 -18.54 -36.40
N GLU A 48 -10.86 -18.91 -37.30
CA GLU A 48 -10.13 -20.17 -37.18
C GLU A 48 -9.64 -20.33 -35.74
N ILE A 49 -10.11 -21.38 -35.06
CA ILE A 49 -9.64 -21.73 -33.72
C ILE A 49 -8.17 -22.06 -33.83
N LYS A 50 -7.31 -21.06 -33.63
CA LYS A 50 -5.87 -21.23 -33.60
C LYS A 50 -5.53 -22.09 -32.38
N GLN A 51 -5.19 -23.37 -32.62
CA GLN A 51 -4.73 -24.24 -31.55
C GLN A 51 -3.45 -23.66 -30.96
N LEU A 52 -3.50 -23.33 -29.69
CA LEU A 52 -2.36 -22.81 -28.95
C LEU A 52 -1.68 -23.96 -28.20
N GLU A 53 -0.49 -24.36 -28.68
CA GLU A 53 0.34 -25.31 -27.93
C GLU A 53 1.01 -24.54 -26.76
N LEU A 54 0.70 -24.92 -25.55
CA LEU A 54 1.25 -24.33 -24.33
C LEU A 54 1.92 -25.43 -23.51
N SER A 55 3.19 -25.24 -23.18
CA SER A 55 3.87 -26.04 -22.17
C SER A 55 3.46 -25.58 -20.76
N LEU A 56 3.71 -26.42 -19.76
CA LEU A 56 3.50 -26.03 -18.36
C LEU A 56 4.32 -24.78 -18.00
N GLU A 57 5.57 -24.70 -18.46
CA GLU A 57 6.46 -23.57 -18.24
C GLU A 57 5.90 -22.28 -18.85
N ASP A 58 5.34 -22.34 -20.07
CA ASP A 58 4.69 -21.18 -20.71
C ASP A 58 3.47 -20.69 -19.92
N CYS A 59 2.68 -21.64 -19.40
CA CYS A 59 1.51 -21.32 -18.55
C CYS A 59 1.95 -20.64 -17.27
N LEU A 60 2.96 -21.16 -16.59
CA LEU A 60 3.52 -20.57 -15.36
C LEU A 60 4.08 -19.18 -15.63
N PHE A 61 4.91 -19.01 -16.67
CA PHE A 61 5.49 -17.72 -17.02
C PHE A 61 4.42 -16.67 -17.34
N LYS A 62 3.40 -17.03 -18.13
CA LYS A 62 2.29 -16.13 -18.47
C LYS A 62 1.45 -15.78 -17.24
N ALA A 63 1.17 -16.74 -16.36
CA ALA A 63 0.42 -16.52 -15.13
C ALA A 63 1.16 -15.58 -14.20
N LEU A 64 2.43 -15.83 -13.90
CA LEU A 64 3.24 -15.00 -13.02
C LEU A 64 3.41 -13.57 -13.55
N ARG A 65 3.58 -13.43 -14.86
CA ARG A 65 3.73 -12.12 -15.49
C ARG A 65 2.43 -11.29 -15.50
N ASN A 66 1.28 -11.92 -15.65
CA ASN A 66 0.01 -11.24 -15.89
C ASN A 66 -0.93 -11.26 -14.68
N ASN A 67 -0.62 -12.00 -13.62
CA ASN A 67 -1.43 -12.05 -12.42
C ASN A 67 -1.41 -10.69 -11.69
N LEU A 68 -2.55 -10.02 -11.64
CA LEU A 68 -2.69 -8.71 -11.01
C LEU A 68 -2.62 -8.81 -9.48
N ASN A 69 -3.10 -9.91 -8.89
CA ASN A 69 -3.02 -10.12 -7.44
C ASN A 69 -1.57 -10.28 -7.00
N LEU A 70 -0.77 -11.05 -7.74
CA LEU A 70 0.65 -11.21 -7.45
C LEU A 70 1.41 -9.88 -7.58
N LYS A 71 1.08 -9.07 -8.59
CA LYS A 71 1.66 -7.73 -8.76
C LYS A 71 1.28 -6.78 -7.63
N ALA A 72 0.05 -6.83 -7.15
CA ALA A 72 -0.40 -6.03 -6.02
C ALA A 72 0.32 -6.47 -4.73
N GLU A 73 0.43 -7.77 -4.49
CA GLU A 73 1.07 -8.29 -3.29
C GLU A 73 2.59 -8.06 -3.27
N MET A 74 3.24 -7.97 -4.42
CA MET A 74 4.66 -7.60 -4.53
C MET A 74 4.96 -6.21 -3.96
N ILE A 75 3.96 -5.32 -3.88
CA ILE A 75 4.09 -3.97 -3.33
C ILE A 75 4.00 -3.98 -1.80
N THR A 76 3.34 -4.97 -1.19
CA THR A 76 3.13 -5.06 0.26
C THR A 76 4.44 -5.08 1.06
N PRO A 77 5.47 -5.88 0.73
CA PRO A 77 6.78 -5.81 1.39
C PRO A 77 7.47 -4.45 1.23
N GLN A 78 7.30 -3.79 0.07
CA GLN A 78 7.86 -2.46 -0.15
C GLN A 78 7.22 -1.39 0.75
N ILE A 79 5.91 -1.49 0.97
CA ILE A 79 5.19 -0.63 1.92
C ILE A 79 5.70 -0.90 3.34
N ALA A 80 5.86 -2.16 3.72
CA ALA A 80 6.36 -2.55 5.03
C ALA A 80 7.81 -2.04 5.27
N ASP A 81 8.69 -2.08 4.26
CA ASP A 81 10.03 -1.47 4.32
C ASP A 81 9.95 0.04 4.60
N LYS A 82 9.03 0.75 3.93
CA LYS A 82 8.82 2.18 4.19
C LYS A 82 8.28 2.44 5.60
N ASN A 83 7.48 1.54 6.14
CA ASN A 83 7.02 1.64 7.53
C ASN A 83 8.15 1.47 8.54
N VAL A 84 9.17 0.63 8.23
CA VAL A 84 10.42 0.57 9.04
C VAL A 84 11.13 1.93 9.01
N THR A 85 11.23 2.55 7.82
CA THR A 85 11.81 3.88 7.69
C THR A 85 11.03 4.92 8.51
N LEU A 86 9.69 4.95 8.40
CA LEU A 86 8.82 5.83 9.20
C LEU A 86 9.00 5.63 10.71
N ALA A 87 9.16 4.38 11.16
CA ALA A 87 9.42 4.10 12.57
C ALA A 87 10.76 4.69 13.06
N THR A 88 11.72 4.91 12.17
CA THR A 88 13.00 5.55 12.50
C THR A 88 12.91 7.08 12.52
N GLU A 89 11.93 7.67 11.81
CA GLU A 89 11.76 9.12 11.68
C GLU A 89 11.51 9.80 13.03
N LYS A 90 10.92 9.09 14.01
CA LYS A 90 10.70 9.63 15.35
C LYS A 90 11.98 10.09 16.06
N TYR A 91 13.17 9.66 15.60
CA TYR A 91 14.47 10.08 16.15
C TYR A 91 15.11 11.20 15.34
N ILE A 92 14.47 11.67 14.28
CA ILE A 92 14.93 12.86 13.54
C ILE A 92 14.51 14.10 14.33
N PRO A 93 15.41 15.08 14.52
CA PRO A 93 15.03 16.33 15.16
C PRO A 93 13.91 17.04 14.40
N SER A 94 12.88 17.48 15.11
CA SER A 94 11.80 18.31 14.56
C SER A 94 12.02 19.76 14.95
N LEU A 95 11.94 20.66 13.96
CA LEU A 95 12.00 22.12 14.17
C LEU A 95 10.66 22.72 13.80
N ASN A 96 10.01 23.34 14.78
CA ASN A 96 8.72 23.99 14.60
C ASN A 96 8.86 25.49 14.81
N PHE A 97 8.26 26.28 13.94
CA PHE A 97 8.11 27.71 14.09
C PHE A 97 6.62 28.06 14.16
N ASN A 98 6.23 28.75 15.24
CA ASN A 98 4.87 29.21 15.43
C ASN A 98 4.87 30.73 15.58
N TYR A 99 3.99 31.38 14.82
CA TYR A 99 3.67 32.81 14.96
C TYR A 99 2.21 32.94 15.35
N ASN A 100 1.95 33.61 16.45
CA ASN A 100 0.59 33.92 16.90
C ASN A 100 0.42 35.42 17.07
N LYS A 101 -0.67 35.98 16.52
CA LYS A 101 -1.06 37.37 16.70
C LYS A 101 -2.44 37.41 17.32
N GLN A 102 -2.52 38.04 18.49
CA GLN A 102 -3.75 38.14 19.24
C GLN A 102 -4.06 39.60 19.54
N ASN A 103 -5.31 40.00 19.30
CA ASN A 103 -5.88 41.25 19.76
C ASN A 103 -6.98 40.92 20.79
N THR A 104 -6.84 41.42 22.00
CA THR A 104 -7.81 41.21 23.05
C THR A 104 -8.39 42.55 23.46
N GLU A 105 -9.70 42.68 23.46
CA GLU A 105 -10.44 43.85 23.93
C GLU A 105 -11.29 43.40 25.11
N THR A 106 -11.07 44.04 26.24
CA THR A 106 -11.81 43.76 27.48
C THR A 106 -12.32 45.08 28.11
N ALA A 107 -13.54 45.04 28.64
CA ALA A 107 -14.02 46.18 29.39
C ALA A 107 -13.10 46.45 30.61
N SER A 108 -12.80 47.70 30.87
CA SER A 108 -12.01 48.07 32.03
C SER A 108 -12.79 47.78 33.30
N TYR A 109 -12.14 47.18 34.27
CA TYR A 109 -12.66 46.94 35.62
C TYR A 109 -11.85 47.67 36.68
N SER A 110 -10.88 48.49 36.30
CA SER A 110 -10.00 49.20 37.20
C SER A 110 -9.95 50.67 36.82
N PHE A 111 -10.11 51.55 37.80
CA PHE A 111 -9.96 53.00 37.61
C PHE A 111 -8.53 53.41 37.20
N LEU A 112 -7.55 52.50 37.31
CA LEU A 112 -6.17 52.72 36.89
C LEU A 112 -5.99 52.52 35.37
N ASP A 113 -6.92 51.90 34.67
CA ASP A 113 -6.78 51.63 33.23
C ASP A 113 -6.97 52.90 32.38
N ALA A 114 -7.58 53.94 32.93
CA ALA A 114 -7.81 55.25 32.29
C ALA A 114 -8.49 55.20 30.90
N SER A 115 -9.17 54.09 30.60
CA SER A 115 -10.00 53.94 29.41
C SER A 115 -11.13 52.94 29.69
N ASP A 116 -12.28 53.10 29.05
CA ASP A 116 -13.43 52.20 29.17
C ASP A 116 -13.17 50.81 28.61
N MET A 117 -12.27 50.69 27.64
CA MET A 117 -11.86 49.47 27.00
C MET A 117 -10.35 49.32 27.02
N VAL A 118 -9.88 48.17 27.51
CA VAL A 118 -8.47 47.79 27.47
C VAL A 118 -8.24 46.96 26.21
N VAL A 119 -7.38 47.45 25.31
CA VAL A 119 -6.96 46.79 24.10
C VAL A 119 -5.52 46.30 24.30
N THR A 120 -5.31 45.00 24.16
CA THR A 120 -3.96 44.40 24.22
C THR A 120 -3.68 43.69 22.88
N LYS A 121 -2.60 44.10 22.22
CA LYS A 121 -2.10 43.47 21.00
C LYS A 121 -0.85 42.68 21.36
N GLN A 122 -0.88 41.38 21.13
CA GLN A 122 0.25 40.49 21.40
C GLN A 122 0.66 39.74 20.16
N ASN A 123 1.95 39.73 19.89
CA ASN A 123 2.57 38.90 18.87
C ASN A 123 3.55 37.95 19.59
N ASP A 124 3.37 36.64 19.39
CA ASP A 124 4.23 35.62 19.96
C ASP A 124 4.97 34.90 18.83
N TYR A 125 6.26 34.72 19.00
CA TYR A 125 7.16 34.01 18.10
C TYR A 125 7.78 32.84 18.87
N THR A 126 7.49 31.61 18.48
CA THR A 126 8.01 30.43 19.15
C THR A 126 8.79 29.59 18.17
N VAL A 127 10.06 29.33 18.46
CA VAL A 127 10.88 28.35 17.77
C VAL A 127 11.12 27.19 18.73
N GLN A 128 10.77 25.98 18.31
CA GLN A 128 10.92 24.78 19.13
C GLN A 128 11.66 23.70 18.34
N LEU A 129 12.76 23.24 18.90
CA LEU A 129 13.49 22.06 18.49
C LEU A 129 13.16 20.92 19.44
N SER A 130 12.77 19.76 18.95
CA SER A 130 12.57 18.58 19.78
C SER A 130 13.15 17.34 19.14
N GLN A 131 13.71 16.44 19.96
CA GLN A 131 14.31 15.19 19.52
C GLN A 131 14.04 14.09 20.53
N ASN A 132 13.56 12.95 20.02
CA ASN A 132 13.47 11.73 20.83
C ASN A 132 14.80 10.99 20.82
N ILE A 133 15.16 10.44 21.97
CA ILE A 133 16.40 9.69 22.16
C ILE A 133 16.08 8.18 22.17
N PRO A 134 16.91 7.33 21.56
CA PRO A 134 16.65 5.89 21.49
C PRO A 134 16.56 5.18 22.84
N THR A 135 16.97 5.83 23.93
CA THR A 135 16.81 5.33 25.32
C THR A 135 15.42 5.57 25.90
N GLY A 136 14.50 6.18 25.15
CA GLY A 136 13.16 6.56 25.58
C GLY A 136 13.06 8.00 26.13
N GLY A 137 14.16 8.74 26.15
CA GLY A 137 14.17 10.14 26.57
C GLY A 137 13.76 11.12 25.48
N THR A 138 13.53 12.36 25.86
CA THR A 138 13.24 13.49 24.96
C THR A 138 14.11 14.68 25.33
N LEU A 139 14.67 15.34 24.33
CA LEU A 139 15.38 16.61 24.44
C LEU A 139 14.59 17.67 23.69
N SER A 140 14.30 18.81 24.34
CA SER A 140 13.66 19.93 23.68
C SER A 140 14.28 21.26 24.06
N ALA A 141 14.38 22.15 23.08
CA ALA A 141 14.80 23.54 23.25
C ALA A 141 13.71 24.43 22.65
N SER A 142 13.20 25.39 23.40
CA SER A 142 12.22 26.34 22.92
C SER A 142 12.65 27.76 23.19
N LEU A 143 12.61 28.61 22.17
CA LEU A 143 12.78 30.05 22.27
C LEU A 143 11.42 30.67 22.00
N ASN A 144 10.88 31.34 23.03
CA ASN A 144 9.64 32.09 22.92
C ASN A 144 9.96 33.59 23.07
N SER A 145 9.57 34.38 22.08
CA SER A 145 9.73 35.82 22.10
C SER A 145 8.37 36.46 21.85
N TYR A 146 8.05 37.49 22.61
CA TYR A 146 6.77 38.18 22.46
C TYR A 146 6.94 39.71 22.43
N VAL A 147 6.00 40.35 21.75
CA VAL A 147 5.78 41.78 21.75
C VAL A 147 4.35 42.00 22.19
N SER A 148 4.18 42.78 23.29
CA SER A 148 2.86 43.12 23.83
C SER A 148 2.70 44.62 23.89
N ASP A 149 1.68 45.18 23.25
CA ASP A 149 1.28 46.57 23.23
C ASP A 149 -0.11 46.71 23.86
N SER A 150 -0.28 47.65 24.76
CA SER A 150 -1.54 47.88 25.48
C SER A 150 -1.79 49.36 25.68
N ASN A 151 -3.06 49.77 25.65
CA ASN A 151 -3.48 51.16 25.91
C ASN A 151 -3.61 51.50 27.39
N ARG A 152 -3.11 50.67 28.31
CA ARG A 152 -3.13 50.96 29.78
C ARG A 152 -2.15 52.07 30.12
N ASN A 153 -2.61 53.09 30.82
CA ASN A 153 -1.79 54.28 31.13
C ASN A 153 -0.71 54.04 32.20
N PHE A 154 -0.92 53.09 33.11
CA PHE A 154 0.05 52.79 34.19
C PHE A 154 1.10 51.74 33.82
N GLN A 155 1.44 51.62 32.51
CA GLN A 155 2.56 50.82 32.04
C GLN A 155 3.79 51.67 31.85
N THR A 156 4.87 51.36 32.57
CA THR A 156 6.14 52.10 32.47
C THR A 156 6.83 51.86 31.11
N ILE A 157 6.62 50.69 30.51
CA ILE A 157 7.21 50.30 29.21
C ILE A 157 6.12 49.73 28.32
N ASN A 158 5.88 50.41 27.21
CA ASN A 158 4.94 49.98 26.18
C ASN A 158 5.48 50.39 24.79
N PRO A 159 5.65 49.50 23.78
CA PRO A 159 5.39 48.06 23.88
C PRO A 159 6.42 47.31 24.76
N ARG A 160 5.97 46.20 25.36
CA ARG A 160 6.82 45.30 26.15
C ARG A 160 7.33 44.15 25.30
N PHE A 161 8.63 43.92 25.39
CA PHE A 161 9.31 42.81 24.74
C PHE A 161 9.78 41.81 25.79
N GLY A 162 9.69 40.54 25.47
CA GLY A 162 10.25 39.49 26.30
C GLY A 162 10.73 38.33 25.47
N SER A 163 11.79 37.66 25.94
CA SER A 163 12.30 36.44 25.31
C SER A 163 12.67 35.46 26.40
N THR A 164 12.30 34.20 26.19
CA THR A 164 12.56 33.11 27.13
C THR A 164 13.12 31.90 26.36
N LEU A 165 14.32 31.49 26.71
CA LEU A 165 14.91 30.23 26.27
C LEU A 165 14.64 29.17 27.31
N ARG A 166 14.04 28.05 26.92
CA ARG A 166 13.79 26.90 27.79
C ARG A 166 14.44 25.66 27.18
N LEU A 167 15.27 25.00 27.96
CA LEU A 167 15.85 23.70 27.65
C LEU A 167 15.23 22.68 28.58
N ASN A 168 14.73 21.58 28.00
CA ASN A 168 14.13 20.50 28.75
C ASN A 168 14.69 19.17 28.31
N PHE A 169 15.15 18.38 29.27
CA PHE A 169 15.56 17.00 29.06
C PHE A 169 14.77 16.10 29.98
N SER A 170 14.09 15.12 29.41
CA SER A 170 13.30 14.13 30.15
C SER A 170 13.77 12.73 29.79
N GLN A 171 14.13 11.93 30.79
CA GLN A 171 14.56 10.55 30.61
C GLN A 171 13.81 9.66 31.59
N PRO A 172 12.94 8.73 31.12
CA PRO A 172 12.37 7.72 31.98
C PRO A 172 13.47 6.78 32.49
N LEU A 173 13.42 6.41 33.76
CA LEU A 173 14.45 5.59 34.42
C LEU A 173 14.01 4.16 34.70
N LEU A 174 12.71 3.90 34.72
CA LEU A 174 12.13 2.59 35.02
C LEU A 174 11.31 2.07 33.83
N ARG A 175 10.07 2.51 33.71
CA ARG A 175 9.20 2.15 32.59
C ARG A 175 9.68 2.86 31.32
N ASP A 176 9.71 2.14 30.21
CA ASP A 176 10.11 2.62 28.87
C ASP A 176 11.59 3.09 28.79
N PHE A 177 12.43 2.67 29.75
CA PHE A 177 13.86 2.90 29.73
C PHE A 177 14.61 1.84 28.91
N GLY A 178 15.60 2.31 28.14
CA GLY A 178 16.59 1.48 27.46
C GLY A 178 16.33 1.34 25.96
N LEU A 179 17.40 0.96 25.26
CA LEU A 179 17.44 0.87 23.79
C LEU A 179 16.41 -0.09 23.20
N LYS A 180 16.12 -1.18 23.92
CA LYS A 180 15.14 -2.18 23.46
C LYS A 180 13.72 -1.60 23.43
N TYR A 181 13.33 -0.91 24.50
CA TYR A 181 12.00 -0.31 24.60
C TYR A 181 11.87 0.93 23.72
N GLY A 182 12.89 1.79 23.70
CA GLY A 182 12.90 2.96 22.84
C GLY A 182 12.76 2.62 21.35
N ARG A 183 13.36 1.51 20.92
CA ARG A 183 13.31 1.03 19.51
C ARG A 183 12.21 0.01 19.22
N ARG A 184 11.28 -0.20 20.15
CA ARG A 184 10.21 -1.22 20.03
C ARG A 184 9.48 -1.11 18.69
N ASP A 185 9.09 0.10 18.29
CA ASP A 185 8.29 0.30 17.08
C ASP A 185 9.08 -0.03 15.81
N ILE A 186 10.40 0.22 15.80
CA ILE A 186 11.30 -0.17 14.71
C ILE A 186 11.40 -1.71 14.63
N ILE A 187 11.53 -2.36 15.77
CA ILE A 187 11.61 -3.83 15.85
C ILE A 187 10.31 -4.47 15.35
N ILE A 188 9.16 -3.94 15.80
CA ILE A 188 7.84 -4.41 15.35
C ILE A 188 7.65 -4.19 13.84
N ALA A 189 8.02 -3.01 13.33
CA ALA A 189 7.97 -2.73 11.89
C ALA A 189 8.88 -3.68 11.09
N GLY A 190 10.08 -4.00 11.62
CA GLY A 190 11.00 -4.98 11.03
C GLY A 190 10.36 -6.37 10.92
N TYR A 191 9.76 -6.89 11.99
CA TYR A 191 9.04 -8.17 11.93
C TYR A 191 7.82 -8.12 11.01
N SER A 192 7.12 -6.99 10.94
CA SER A 192 6.01 -6.83 9.99
C SER A 192 6.49 -6.87 8.55
N HIS A 193 7.70 -6.37 8.27
CA HIS A 193 8.32 -6.49 6.95
C HIS A 193 8.67 -7.95 6.63
N GLU A 194 9.33 -8.69 7.53
CA GLU A 194 9.62 -10.12 7.36
C GLU A 194 8.33 -10.92 7.11
N ILE A 195 7.28 -10.71 7.90
CA ILE A 195 5.97 -11.36 7.71
C ILE A 195 5.38 -11.05 6.33
N SER A 196 5.55 -9.82 5.83
CA SER A 196 5.03 -9.45 4.50
C SER A 196 5.81 -10.13 3.36
N GLU A 197 7.12 -10.36 3.53
CA GLU A 197 7.93 -11.13 2.59
C GLU A 197 7.50 -12.59 2.55
N ASP A 198 7.30 -13.23 3.72
CA ASP A 198 6.83 -14.61 3.83
C ASP A 198 5.42 -14.78 3.23
N ASN A 199 4.53 -13.81 3.46
CA ASN A 199 3.19 -13.83 2.86
C ASN A 199 3.23 -13.70 1.34
N PHE A 200 4.10 -12.85 0.79
CA PHE A 200 4.30 -12.75 -0.65
C PHE A 200 4.80 -14.08 -1.24
N GLN A 201 5.77 -14.72 -0.59
CA GLN A 201 6.27 -16.03 -1.02
C GLN A 201 5.15 -17.09 -1.00
N LYS A 202 4.34 -17.13 0.05
CA LYS A 202 3.19 -18.03 0.14
C LYS A 202 2.21 -17.83 -1.04
N ILE A 203 1.85 -16.58 -1.34
CA ILE A 203 0.92 -16.28 -2.45
C ILE A 203 1.52 -16.65 -3.81
N LEU A 204 2.84 -16.48 -3.97
CA LEU A 204 3.57 -16.93 -5.15
C LEU A 204 3.48 -18.44 -5.31
N GLU A 205 3.74 -19.20 -4.27
CA GLU A 205 3.66 -20.67 -4.26
C GLU A 205 2.23 -21.17 -4.52
N GLU A 206 1.21 -20.56 -3.89
CA GLU A 206 -0.20 -20.84 -4.15
C GLU A 206 -0.60 -20.56 -5.61
N THR A 207 -0.06 -19.48 -6.18
CA THR A 207 -0.30 -19.14 -7.59
C THR A 207 0.28 -20.21 -8.52
N ILE A 208 1.52 -20.64 -8.29
CA ILE A 208 2.19 -21.72 -9.04
C ILE A 208 1.37 -23.01 -8.95
N TYR A 209 1.01 -23.42 -7.73
CA TYR A 209 0.21 -24.62 -7.50
C TYR A 209 -1.13 -24.61 -8.26
N ASN A 210 -1.85 -23.49 -8.21
CA ASN A 210 -3.12 -23.36 -8.90
C ASN A 210 -2.98 -23.43 -10.43
N VAL A 211 -1.92 -22.89 -10.98
CA VAL A 211 -1.63 -22.99 -12.42
C VAL A 211 -1.29 -24.44 -12.82
N GLU A 212 -0.46 -25.12 -12.04
CA GLU A 212 -0.13 -26.54 -12.26
C GLU A 212 -1.37 -27.41 -12.18
N LEU A 213 -2.20 -27.22 -11.17
CA LEU A 213 -3.45 -27.97 -11.02
C LEU A 213 -4.38 -27.75 -12.21
N ALA A 214 -4.55 -26.51 -12.66
CA ALA A 214 -5.38 -26.19 -13.82
C ALA A 214 -4.82 -26.80 -15.11
N TYR A 215 -3.51 -26.80 -15.32
CA TYR A 215 -2.85 -27.41 -16.48
C TYR A 215 -3.09 -28.92 -16.52
N TRP A 216 -2.86 -29.63 -15.42
CA TRP A 216 -3.04 -31.08 -15.36
C TRP A 216 -4.52 -31.47 -15.50
N ASN A 217 -5.43 -30.67 -14.96
CA ASN A 217 -6.87 -30.88 -15.17
C ASN A 217 -7.25 -30.74 -16.64
N LEU A 218 -6.66 -29.78 -17.36
CA LEU A 218 -6.87 -29.62 -18.81
C LEU A 218 -6.32 -30.80 -19.60
N VAL A 219 -5.10 -31.26 -19.28
CA VAL A 219 -4.49 -32.43 -19.90
C VAL A 219 -5.37 -33.66 -19.67
N TYR A 220 -5.82 -33.90 -18.45
CA TYR A 220 -6.73 -34.99 -18.11
C TYR A 220 -8.05 -34.93 -18.91
N ALA A 221 -8.68 -33.75 -18.95
CA ALA A 221 -9.91 -33.57 -19.70
C ALA A 221 -9.72 -33.84 -21.22
N ARG A 222 -8.62 -33.39 -21.79
CA ARG A 222 -8.26 -33.63 -23.19
C ARG A 222 -8.06 -35.13 -23.50
N GLU A 223 -7.32 -35.82 -22.65
CA GLU A 223 -7.08 -37.27 -22.87
C GLU A 223 -8.39 -38.06 -22.62
N ASN A 224 -9.21 -37.67 -21.67
CA ASN A 224 -10.52 -38.29 -21.47
C ASN A 224 -11.44 -38.09 -22.70
N LEU A 225 -11.46 -36.87 -23.27
CA LEU A 225 -12.18 -36.62 -24.52
C LEU A 225 -11.73 -37.52 -25.65
N LYS A 226 -10.41 -37.70 -25.80
CA LYS A 226 -9.83 -38.59 -26.82
C LYS A 226 -10.26 -40.05 -26.63
N VAL A 227 -10.24 -40.54 -25.39
CA VAL A 227 -10.72 -41.89 -25.05
C VAL A 227 -12.19 -42.04 -25.40
N ARG A 228 -13.03 -41.05 -25.02
CA ARG A 228 -14.48 -41.05 -25.36
C ARG A 228 -14.75 -41.06 -26.86
N GLN A 229 -14.00 -40.24 -27.61
CA GLN A 229 -14.11 -40.24 -29.08
C GLN A 229 -13.71 -41.60 -29.71
N GLN A 230 -12.67 -42.22 -29.17
CA GLN A 230 -12.25 -43.55 -29.66
C GLN A 230 -13.29 -44.64 -29.30
N SER A 231 -13.87 -44.59 -28.08
CA SER A 231 -14.94 -45.48 -27.67
C SER A 231 -16.17 -45.34 -28.59
N LEU A 232 -16.58 -44.09 -28.85
CA LEU A 232 -17.71 -43.82 -29.76
C LEU A 232 -17.43 -44.40 -31.18
N LYS A 233 -16.22 -44.22 -31.69
CA LYS A 233 -15.84 -44.77 -33.00
C LYS A 233 -15.93 -46.29 -33.02
N LEU A 234 -15.42 -46.99 -31.99
CA LEU A 234 -15.52 -48.44 -31.88
C LEU A 234 -16.96 -48.93 -31.75
N ALA A 235 -17.83 -48.24 -30.99
CA ALA A 235 -19.23 -48.57 -30.88
C ALA A 235 -19.95 -48.39 -32.23
N GLN A 236 -19.64 -47.33 -32.99
CA GLN A 236 -20.16 -47.13 -34.36
C GLN A 236 -19.72 -48.23 -35.35
N GLU A 237 -18.45 -48.62 -35.30
CA GLU A 237 -17.92 -49.71 -36.11
C GLU A 237 -18.60 -51.05 -35.75
N LEU A 238 -18.84 -51.32 -34.48
CA LEU A 238 -19.59 -52.51 -34.00
C LEU A 238 -21.03 -52.50 -34.50
N LEU A 239 -21.71 -51.34 -34.38
CA LEU A 239 -23.08 -51.18 -34.84
C LEU A 239 -23.17 -51.49 -36.37
N GLU A 240 -22.27 -50.95 -37.16
CA GLU A 240 -22.23 -51.19 -38.62
C GLU A 240 -21.99 -52.66 -38.94
N LYS A 241 -21.06 -53.29 -38.22
CA LYS A 241 -20.76 -54.71 -38.37
C LYS A 241 -21.99 -55.56 -37.99
N ASN A 242 -22.67 -55.28 -36.89
CA ASN A 242 -23.87 -56.00 -36.47
C ASN A 242 -25.02 -55.85 -37.49
N LYS A 243 -25.17 -54.70 -38.13
CA LYS A 243 -26.17 -54.49 -39.19
C LYS A 243 -25.91 -55.44 -40.37
N ILE A 244 -24.67 -55.54 -40.83
CA ILE A 244 -24.27 -56.42 -41.95
C ILE A 244 -24.51 -57.89 -41.59
N GLU A 245 -24.15 -58.31 -40.39
CA GLU A 245 -24.32 -59.69 -39.90
C GLU A 245 -25.81 -60.08 -39.71
N ILE A 246 -26.68 -59.15 -39.33
CA ILE A 246 -28.14 -59.39 -39.27
C ILE A 246 -28.70 -59.53 -40.68
N GLU A 247 -28.30 -58.66 -41.64
CA GLU A 247 -28.75 -58.78 -43.04
C GLU A 247 -28.31 -60.11 -43.67
N ALA A 248 -27.13 -60.61 -43.26
CA ALA A 248 -26.65 -61.91 -43.66
C ALA A 248 -27.33 -63.11 -42.95
N GLY A 249 -28.21 -62.85 -41.96
CA GLY A 249 -28.91 -63.86 -41.18
C GLY A 249 -28.07 -64.63 -40.16
N THR A 250 -26.89 -64.11 -39.83
CA THR A 250 -25.94 -64.75 -38.91
C THR A 250 -26.03 -64.24 -37.46
N LEU A 251 -26.76 -63.10 -37.23
CA LEU A 251 -26.93 -62.49 -35.90
C LEU A 251 -28.42 -62.23 -35.62
N PRO A 252 -28.90 -62.43 -34.37
CA PRO A 252 -30.25 -62.12 -33.96
C PRO A 252 -30.53 -60.59 -34.00
N PRO A 253 -31.73 -60.12 -34.39
CA PRO A 253 -32.06 -58.69 -34.45
C PRO A 253 -31.97 -57.93 -33.13
N ILE A 254 -32.02 -58.65 -31.99
CA ILE A 254 -31.91 -58.05 -30.63
C ILE A 254 -30.52 -57.41 -30.40
N GLU A 255 -29.48 -57.92 -31.06
CA GLU A 255 -28.10 -57.40 -30.91
C GLU A 255 -27.93 -56.01 -31.58
N LEU A 256 -28.81 -55.63 -32.50
CA LEU A 256 -28.85 -54.28 -33.08
C LEU A 256 -29.22 -53.26 -32.02
N LEU A 257 -30.25 -53.58 -31.22
CA LEU A 257 -30.74 -52.67 -30.18
C LEU A 257 -29.70 -52.44 -29.11
N THR A 258 -28.93 -53.48 -28.77
CA THR A 258 -27.83 -53.39 -27.81
C THR A 258 -26.70 -52.47 -28.35
N ALA A 259 -26.30 -52.64 -29.61
CA ALA A 259 -25.27 -51.81 -30.25
C ALA A 259 -25.73 -50.35 -30.45
N GLU A 260 -27.02 -50.11 -30.75
CA GLU A 260 -27.59 -48.75 -30.83
C GLU A 260 -27.60 -48.06 -29.47
N SER A 261 -27.88 -48.79 -28.39
CA SER A 261 -27.84 -48.24 -27.00
C SER A 261 -26.39 -47.87 -26.58
N GLU A 262 -25.39 -48.54 -27.10
CA GLU A 262 -24.01 -48.29 -26.77
C GLU A 262 -23.43 -47.05 -27.51
N VAL A 263 -23.99 -46.73 -28.69
CA VAL A 263 -23.66 -45.52 -29.47
C VAL A 263 -24.36 -44.26 -28.93
N SER A 264 -25.51 -44.40 -28.27
CA SER A 264 -26.31 -43.29 -27.76
C SER A 264 -25.77 -42.72 -26.47
#